data_c9ceccebbf5fc4ee92cc801279fead1a
#
_entry.id   c9ceccebbf5fc4ee92cc801279fead1a
#
_cell.length_a   1.000
_cell.length_b   1.000
_cell.length_c   1.000
_cell.angle_alpha   90.00
_cell.angle_beta   90.00
_cell.angle_gamma   90.00
#
_symmetry.space_group_name_H-M   'P 1'
#
loop_
_entity.id
_entity.type
_entity.pdbx_description
1 polymer ?
#
loop_
_entity_poly.entity_id
_entity_poly.type
_entity_poly.pdbx_seq_one_letter_code
_entity_poly.pdbx_strand_id
1 'polypeptide(L)'
;RRERLRAPWLAEAPLLYTLLPLFVLGVVLLSTHTIVERDGALWVGQSTCGDLAMHLGFITSIAEQGTFPPMYSICPDTPVGYPFLSDSISATFYALGADLRFAAMLPAMFAYGLVLLGVYLFFERYLTERKAACLAALLFFVGGGFGFFYFFDLAQFQPDRLSTLFTAFYETPTNYPDYGLRWVNPIADMLIPQRATLFGWALLFPCLYLLLRGAFERDARAYLPLGVIAGALPLVHTHSFLALGIVSAAYLVRSLLRREGKEQLLWYVKYALIVAALALPQLLCFTFRQAGSFLRFNWNWDNVSDSFLWFYIKNWGLLFLLLPVAFLDASRRERAVFAGALAVWAVAELIQFQPNPYDNNKLLFVSFAYTCALVAKWLVRAWRRLRDGLRAEKRTLAGARLLAGMTAAALFLSGTLTLAREWVSEYQLIGAEEVEAAEFIRENTESDATFLTYNNHNNAVAALTGRNIVCGSGTFLYFHGVDYSAREQALRGLFETPAAALPALQETYSIDYVYIGPYERANYQCDTAYFDANCTAVFDNGAVVIYELTPTPAPSESGTAA
;
A
#
# COMPACT_ATOMS: atom_id res chain seq x y z
N ARG A 1 47.87 -27.65 2.26
CA ARG A 1 46.73 -26.87 1.62
C ARG A 1 46.38 -25.76 2.59
N ARG A 2 46.71 -24.49 2.27
CA ARG A 2 46.26 -23.33 3.02
C ARG A 2 44.76 -23.17 2.74
N GLU A 3 43.89 -23.53 3.67
CA GLU A 3 42.54 -23.03 3.72
C GLU A 3 42.64 -21.50 3.83
N ARG A 4 42.39 -20.82 2.73
CA ARG A 4 42.16 -19.37 2.77
C ARG A 4 40.94 -19.18 3.65
N LEU A 5 41.12 -18.65 4.84
CA LEU A 5 40.05 -18.07 5.65
C LEU A 5 39.33 -17.04 4.78
N ARG A 6 38.26 -17.46 4.10
CA ARG A 6 37.38 -16.51 3.39
C ARG A 6 36.77 -15.66 4.47
N ALA A 7 36.98 -14.37 4.40
CA ALA A 7 36.34 -13.43 5.32
C ALA A 7 34.82 -13.71 5.40
N PRO A 8 34.23 -13.79 6.60
CA PRO A 8 32.81 -14.17 6.78
C PRO A 8 31.84 -13.35 5.89
N TRP A 9 32.13 -12.06 5.69
CA TRP A 9 31.34 -11.17 4.84
C TRP A 9 31.32 -11.55 3.35
N LEU A 10 32.34 -12.28 2.84
CA LEU A 10 32.31 -12.81 1.46
C LEU A 10 31.28 -13.93 1.26
N ALA A 11 30.88 -14.61 2.34
CA ALA A 11 29.80 -15.59 2.28
C ALA A 11 28.43 -14.90 2.13
N GLU A 12 28.29 -13.70 2.64
CA GLU A 12 27.07 -12.88 2.58
C GLU A 12 27.04 -11.92 1.35
N ALA A 13 28.10 -11.89 0.55
CA ALA A 13 28.18 -11.01 -0.62
C ALA A 13 26.95 -11.09 -1.56
N PRO A 14 26.38 -12.28 -1.89
CA PRO A 14 25.17 -12.32 -2.72
C PRO A 14 23.99 -11.58 -2.11
N LEU A 15 23.83 -11.65 -0.79
CA LEU A 15 22.77 -10.93 -0.06
C LEU A 15 22.99 -9.42 -0.13
N LEU A 16 24.21 -8.96 0.15
CA LEU A 16 24.55 -7.54 0.12
C LEU A 16 24.36 -6.95 -1.29
N TYR A 17 24.84 -7.63 -2.34
CA TYR A 17 24.68 -7.17 -3.73
C TYR A 17 23.23 -7.21 -4.21
N THR A 18 22.32 -7.91 -3.52
CA THR A 18 20.90 -7.96 -3.86
C THR A 18 20.09 -6.94 -3.06
N LEU A 19 20.18 -7.00 -1.72
CA LEU A 19 19.29 -6.18 -0.88
C LEU A 19 19.76 -4.75 -0.72
N LEU A 20 21.07 -4.48 -0.67
CA LEU A 20 21.56 -3.12 -0.48
C LEU A 20 21.18 -2.16 -1.61
N PRO A 21 21.32 -2.52 -2.90
CA PRO A 21 20.84 -1.66 -3.98
C PRO A 21 19.33 -1.42 -3.93
N LEU A 22 18.53 -2.46 -3.61
CA LEU A 22 17.07 -2.31 -3.46
C LEU A 22 16.73 -1.41 -2.26
N PHE A 23 17.46 -1.54 -1.15
CA PHE A 23 17.28 -0.68 0.02
C PHE A 23 17.60 0.78 -0.31
N VAL A 24 18.74 1.03 -0.94
CA VAL A 24 19.13 2.39 -1.36
C VAL A 24 18.10 2.99 -2.32
N LEU A 25 17.63 2.22 -3.31
CA LEU A 25 16.59 2.66 -4.24
C LEU A 25 15.32 3.09 -3.49
N GLY A 26 14.80 2.26 -2.57
CA GLY A 26 13.59 2.59 -1.83
C GLY A 26 13.76 3.76 -0.86
N VAL A 27 14.92 3.88 -0.20
CA VAL A 27 15.24 5.03 0.65
C VAL A 27 15.27 6.32 -0.18
N VAL A 28 15.88 6.31 -1.36
CA VAL A 28 15.90 7.47 -2.25
C VAL A 28 14.48 7.81 -2.72
N LEU A 29 13.69 6.82 -3.18
CA LEU A 29 12.31 7.06 -3.60
C LEU A 29 11.46 7.61 -2.44
N LEU A 30 11.51 7.03 -1.24
CA LEU A 30 10.82 7.58 -0.07
C LEU A 30 11.25 9.00 0.25
N SER A 31 12.55 9.32 0.09
CA SER A 31 13.07 10.66 0.35
C SER A 31 12.61 11.70 -0.67
N THR A 32 12.45 11.31 -1.92
CA THR A 32 12.15 12.22 -3.04
C THR A 32 10.65 12.27 -3.38
N HIS A 33 9.87 11.31 -2.89
CA HIS A 33 8.46 11.14 -3.22
C HIS A 33 7.52 11.36 -2.01
N THR A 34 8.05 11.80 -0.86
CA THR A 34 7.26 12.12 0.33
C THR A 34 7.43 13.61 0.67
N ILE A 35 6.39 14.41 0.38
CA ILE A 35 6.28 15.85 0.67
C ILE A 35 7.61 16.62 0.62
N VAL A 36 8.17 16.75 -0.57
CA VAL A 36 9.38 17.58 -0.80
C VAL A 36 8.94 19.01 -1.03
N GLU A 37 9.38 19.93 -0.20
CA GLU A 37 9.10 21.34 -0.37
C GLU A 37 9.96 21.94 -1.50
N ARG A 38 9.30 22.69 -2.40
CA ARG A 38 9.94 23.47 -3.47
C ARG A 38 9.12 24.73 -3.72
N ASP A 39 9.75 25.88 -3.59
CA ASP A 39 9.12 27.19 -3.77
C ASP A 39 7.83 27.34 -2.94
N GLY A 40 7.82 26.83 -1.70
CA GLY A 40 6.68 26.85 -0.79
C GLY A 40 5.60 25.77 -1.06
N ALA A 41 5.60 25.11 -2.22
CA ALA A 41 4.68 24.05 -2.56
C ALA A 41 5.20 22.66 -2.16
N LEU A 42 4.30 21.70 -1.93
CA LEU A 42 4.64 20.33 -1.59
C LEU A 42 4.56 19.42 -2.83
N TRP A 43 5.64 18.72 -3.09
CA TRP A 43 5.82 17.83 -4.24
C TRP A 43 6.02 16.40 -3.80
N VAL A 44 5.55 15.47 -4.61
CA VAL A 44 5.63 14.01 -4.42
C VAL A 44 5.91 13.30 -5.74
N GLY A 45 6.04 11.97 -5.73
CA GLY A 45 6.04 11.16 -6.96
C GLY A 45 4.63 10.88 -7.47
N GLN A 46 4.53 10.42 -8.71
CA GLN A 46 3.22 10.08 -9.31
C GLN A 46 2.50 8.96 -8.56
N SER A 47 3.22 7.99 -7.99
CA SER A 47 2.62 6.87 -7.27
C SER A 47 2.07 7.28 -5.91
N THR A 48 2.69 8.27 -5.25
CA THR A 48 2.32 8.69 -3.90
C THR A 48 1.18 9.70 -3.85
N CYS A 49 0.87 10.40 -4.95
CA CYS A 49 -0.18 11.42 -4.97
C CYS A 49 -1.59 10.86 -4.67
N GLY A 50 -1.81 9.54 -4.85
CA GLY A 50 -3.10 8.92 -4.66
C GLY A 50 -3.51 8.74 -3.21
N ASP A 51 -2.61 8.31 -2.34
CA ASP A 51 -2.96 7.92 -0.96
C ASP A 51 -2.29 8.81 0.11
N LEU A 52 -1.23 9.55 -0.24
CA LEU A 52 -0.40 10.22 0.76
C LEU A 52 -1.17 11.28 1.56
N ALA A 53 -2.00 12.10 0.92
CA ALA A 53 -2.77 13.14 1.61
C ALA A 53 -3.68 12.55 2.70
N MET A 54 -4.30 11.40 2.45
CA MET A 54 -5.08 10.66 3.43
C MET A 54 -4.22 10.20 4.62
N HIS A 55 -3.06 9.62 4.35
CA HIS A 55 -2.14 9.17 5.41
C HIS A 55 -1.60 10.35 6.23
N LEU A 56 -1.27 11.48 5.59
CA LEU A 56 -0.90 12.70 6.30
C LEU A 56 -2.02 13.18 7.21
N GLY A 57 -3.28 13.18 6.71
CA GLY A 57 -4.46 13.51 7.51
C GLY A 57 -4.64 12.59 8.72
N PHE A 58 -4.38 11.29 8.61
CA PHE A 58 -4.37 10.39 9.77
C PHE A 58 -3.24 10.71 10.75
N ILE A 59 -2.03 10.97 10.25
CA ILE A 59 -0.88 11.30 11.08
C ILE A 59 -1.15 12.58 11.87
N THR A 60 -1.59 13.63 11.21
CA THR A 60 -1.81 14.94 11.81
C THR A 60 -3.02 14.92 12.75
N SER A 61 -4.17 14.36 12.32
CA SER A 61 -5.37 14.32 13.18
C SER A 61 -5.20 13.45 14.43
N ILE A 62 -4.55 12.29 14.33
CA ILE A 62 -4.26 11.45 15.50
C ILE A 62 -3.36 12.19 16.49
N ALA A 63 -2.37 12.93 16.00
CA ALA A 63 -1.44 13.68 16.85
C ALA A 63 -2.07 14.92 17.48
N GLU A 64 -2.81 15.71 16.71
CA GLU A 64 -3.37 17.00 17.14
C GLU A 64 -4.63 16.84 18.00
N GLN A 65 -5.55 15.95 17.59
CA GLN A 65 -6.82 15.77 18.30
C GLN A 65 -6.70 14.84 19.51
N GLY A 66 -5.75 13.89 19.51
CA GLY A 66 -5.48 13.00 20.64
C GLY A 66 -6.64 12.09 21.06
N THR A 67 -7.62 11.86 20.19
CA THR A 67 -8.82 11.06 20.49
C THR A 67 -8.57 9.56 20.29
N PHE A 68 -9.20 8.72 21.12
CA PHE A 68 -9.22 7.27 20.91
C PHE A 68 -10.64 6.71 21.13
N PRO A 69 -11.21 5.96 20.16
CA PRO A 69 -10.66 5.66 18.83
C PRO A 69 -10.40 6.92 18.00
N PRO A 70 -9.43 6.90 17.07
CA PRO A 70 -9.24 8.04 16.18
C PRO A 70 -10.48 8.23 15.31
N MET A 71 -10.83 9.49 15.06
CA MET A 71 -11.96 9.86 14.21
C MET A 71 -11.47 10.28 12.83
N TYR A 72 -12.32 10.14 11.81
CA TYR A 72 -12.00 10.68 10.49
C TYR A 72 -12.05 12.20 10.50
N SER A 73 -10.95 12.87 10.29
CA SER A 73 -10.94 14.32 10.08
C SER A 73 -11.65 14.74 8.78
N ILE A 74 -11.74 13.84 7.81
CA ILE A 74 -12.43 14.03 6.52
C ILE A 74 -13.93 13.65 6.55
N CYS A 75 -14.43 13.16 7.66
CA CYS A 75 -15.84 12.88 7.95
C CYS A 75 -16.02 12.81 9.46
N PRO A 76 -16.09 13.96 10.16
CA PRO A 76 -16.20 14.04 11.61
C PRO A 76 -17.33 13.18 12.18
N ASP A 77 -17.23 12.78 13.43
CA ASP A 77 -18.14 11.87 14.16
C ASP A 77 -18.13 10.41 13.67
N THR A 78 -17.24 10.08 12.73
CA THR A 78 -17.07 8.70 12.24
C THR A 78 -15.75 8.12 12.74
N PRO A 79 -15.74 7.02 13.51
CA PRO A 79 -14.51 6.35 13.91
C PRO A 79 -13.74 5.79 12.71
N VAL A 80 -12.41 5.89 12.73
CA VAL A 80 -11.56 5.36 11.67
C VAL A 80 -11.63 3.83 11.66
N GLY A 81 -12.12 3.26 10.58
CA GLY A 81 -12.12 1.81 10.35
C GLY A 81 -10.98 1.33 9.45
N TYR A 82 -10.30 2.24 8.78
CA TYR A 82 -9.08 1.94 8.01
C TYR A 82 -7.95 1.49 8.97
N PRO A 83 -7.03 0.60 8.53
CA PRO A 83 -5.87 0.20 9.33
C PRO A 83 -4.93 1.37 9.62
N PHE A 84 -5.05 1.99 10.79
CA PHE A 84 -4.38 3.25 11.15
C PHE A 84 -3.11 3.08 12.01
N LEU A 85 -2.75 1.87 12.45
CA LEU A 85 -1.58 1.71 13.33
C LEU A 85 -0.26 2.14 12.70
N SER A 86 -0.10 1.99 11.38
CA SER A 86 1.06 2.50 10.66
C SER A 86 1.20 4.02 10.77
N ASP A 87 0.07 4.72 10.71
CA ASP A 87 0.01 6.18 10.80
C ASP A 87 0.15 6.67 12.23
N SER A 88 -0.36 5.91 13.21
CA SER A 88 -0.16 6.19 14.65
C SER A 88 1.32 6.19 15.06
N ILE A 89 2.17 5.35 14.43
CA ILE A 89 3.61 5.38 14.65
C ILE A 89 4.17 6.74 14.22
N SER A 90 3.82 7.22 13.03
CA SER A 90 4.24 8.53 12.55
C SER A 90 3.62 9.68 13.35
N ALA A 91 2.35 9.56 13.74
CA ALA A 91 1.68 10.51 14.61
C ALA A 91 2.42 10.68 15.96
N THR A 92 2.98 9.60 16.50
CA THR A 92 3.80 9.65 17.72
C THR A 92 5.06 10.50 17.52
N PHE A 93 5.78 10.35 16.39
CA PHE A 93 6.94 11.19 16.09
C PHE A 93 6.54 12.66 15.91
N TYR A 94 5.43 12.91 15.19
CA TYR A 94 4.91 14.25 14.97
C TYR A 94 4.48 14.93 16.28
N ALA A 95 3.74 14.24 17.13
CA ALA A 95 3.34 14.73 18.46
C ALA A 95 4.53 15.00 19.39
N LEU A 96 5.66 14.34 19.18
CA LEU A 96 6.91 14.62 19.91
C LEU A 96 7.71 15.80 19.31
N GLY A 97 7.16 16.50 18.32
CA GLY A 97 7.75 17.70 17.71
C GLY A 97 8.64 17.44 16.50
N ALA A 98 8.60 16.24 15.92
CA ALA A 98 9.28 15.99 14.65
C ALA A 98 8.54 16.68 13.51
N ASP A 99 9.27 17.15 12.50
CA ASP A 99 8.71 17.62 11.25
C ASP A 99 7.84 16.54 10.58
N LEU A 100 6.72 16.94 9.94
CA LEU A 100 5.74 16.02 9.36
C LEU A 100 6.36 15.10 8.30
N ARG A 101 7.24 15.63 7.44
CA ARG A 101 7.97 14.85 6.44
C ARG A 101 8.85 13.79 7.10
N PHE A 102 9.61 14.17 8.12
CA PHE A 102 10.45 13.23 8.86
C PHE A 102 9.63 12.17 9.57
N ALA A 103 8.53 12.57 10.24
CA ALA A 103 7.61 11.66 10.92
C ALA A 103 6.95 10.65 9.98
N ALA A 104 6.60 11.06 8.75
CA ALA A 104 6.06 10.16 7.74
C ALA A 104 7.12 9.23 7.14
N MET A 105 8.30 9.77 6.80
CA MET A 105 9.34 9.11 6.01
C MET A 105 10.17 8.11 6.81
N LEU A 106 10.63 8.48 8.02
CA LEU A 106 11.57 7.65 8.79
C LEU A 106 11.01 6.27 9.15
N PRO A 107 9.79 6.13 9.72
CA PRO A 107 9.19 4.83 9.99
C PRO A 107 8.98 4.00 8.71
N ALA A 108 8.64 4.65 7.59
CA ALA A 108 8.48 3.99 6.28
C ALA A 108 9.80 3.39 5.78
N MET A 109 10.93 4.09 5.92
CA MET A 109 12.26 3.58 5.55
C MET A 109 12.64 2.33 6.38
N PHE A 110 12.35 2.35 7.68
CA PHE A 110 12.57 1.17 8.53
C PHE A 110 11.67 -0.01 8.12
N ALA A 111 10.39 0.25 7.89
CA ALA A 111 9.45 -0.78 7.44
C ALA A 111 9.89 -1.36 6.08
N TYR A 112 10.36 -0.52 5.15
CA TYR A 112 10.88 -0.95 3.86
C TYR A 112 12.09 -1.89 4.00
N GLY A 113 13.04 -1.55 4.86
CA GLY A 113 14.16 -2.42 5.19
C GLY A 113 13.72 -3.78 5.77
N LEU A 114 12.72 -3.77 6.66
CA LEU A 114 12.14 -4.99 7.22
C LEU A 114 11.41 -5.83 6.17
N VAL A 115 10.74 -5.21 5.19
CA VAL A 115 10.12 -5.94 4.05
C VAL A 115 11.19 -6.66 3.24
N LEU A 116 12.25 -5.97 2.83
CA LEU A 116 13.35 -6.58 2.06
C LEU A 116 13.96 -7.77 2.79
N LEU A 117 14.28 -7.58 4.07
CA LEU A 117 14.86 -8.63 4.90
C LEU A 117 13.88 -9.79 5.11
N GLY A 118 12.62 -9.49 5.44
CA GLY A 118 11.58 -10.49 5.68
C GLY A 118 11.31 -11.36 4.44
N VAL A 119 11.18 -10.74 3.27
CA VAL A 119 11.00 -11.42 1.98
C VAL A 119 12.19 -12.34 1.68
N TYR A 120 13.42 -11.83 1.86
CA TYR A 120 14.62 -12.64 1.64
C TYR A 120 14.68 -13.84 2.60
N LEU A 121 14.46 -13.63 3.89
CA LEU A 121 14.48 -14.70 4.91
C LEU A 121 13.41 -15.76 4.64
N PHE A 122 12.22 -15.33 4.21
CA PHE A 122 11.16 -16.24 3.78
C PHE A 122 11.62 -17.08 2.58
N PHE A 123 12.21 -16.47 1.55
CA PHE A 123 12.71 -17.21 0.37
C PHE A 123 13.86 -18.16 0.72
N GLU A 124 14.81 -17.73 1.55
CA GLU A 124 15.91 -18.58 1.99
C GLU A 124 15.38 -19.81 2.75
N ARG A 125 14.39 -19.61 3.64
CA ARG A 125 13.77 -20.69 4.40
C ARG A 125 12.98 -21.65 3.54
N TYR A 126 12.25 -21.10 2.57
CA TYR A 126 11.47 -21.90 1.64
C TYR A 126 12.36 -22.75 0.74
N LEU A 127 13.37 -22.14 0.13
CA LEU A 127 14.20 -22.76 -0.92
C LEU A 127 15.44 -23.49 -0.40
N THR A 128 15.92 -23.14 0.79
CA THR A 128 17.17 -23.63 1.39
C THR A 128 18.41 -23.41 0.50
N GLU A 129 18.37 -22.40 -0.39
CA GLU A 129 19.41 -22.07 -1.35
C GLU A 129 19.54 -20.55 -1.54
N ARG A 130 20.63 -19.94 -1.02
CA ARG A 130 20.85 -18.48 -1.02
C ARG A 130 20.77 -17.83 -2.40
N LYS A 131 21.40 -18.42 -3.42
CA LYS A 131 21.39 -17.84 -4.78
C LYS A 131 19.99 -17.80 -5.37
N ALA A 132 19.19 -18.84 -5.11
CA ALA A 132 17.80 -18.87 -5.51
C ALA A 132 16.97 -17.87 -4.72
N ALA A 133 17.23 -17.69 -3.41
CA ALA A 133 16.56 -16.68 -2.60
C ALA A 133 16.85 -15.24 -3.06
N CYS A 134 18.11 -14.93 -3.39
CA CYS A 134 18.50 -13.64 -3.97
C CYS A 134 17.80 -13.39 -5.31
N LEU A 135 17.80 -14.37 -6.22
CA LEU A 135 17.09 -14.23 -7.50
C LEU A 135 15.58 -14.10 -7.30
N ALA A 136 15.00 -14.84 -6.34
CA ALA A 136 13.57 -14.72 -6.00
C ALA A 136 13.22 -13.31 -5.50
N ALA A 137 14.07 -12.70 -4.67
CA ALA A 137 13.90 -11.32 -4.21
C ALA A 137 13.97 -10.33 -5.39
N LEU A 138 14.93 -10.47 -6.30
CA LEU A 138 14.99 -9.64 -7.50
C LEU A 138 13.74 -9.82 -8.38
N LEU A 139 13.29 -11.06 -8.61
CA LEU A 139 12.07 -11.33 -9.37
C LEU A 139 10.83 -10.73 -8.71
N PHE A 140 10.76 -10.76 -7.39
CA PHE A 140 9.64 -10.20 -6.65
C PHE A 140 9.61 -8.67 -6.73
N PHE A 141 10.73 -7.99 -6.50
CA PHE A 141 10.77 -6.52 -6.40
C PHE A 141 10.97 -5.80 -7.75
N VAL A 142 11.68 -6.41 -8.70
CA VAL A 142 12.06 -5.78 -9.97
C VAL A 142 11.48 -6.53 -11.17
N GLY A 143 10.92 -7.71 -10.95
CA GLY A 143 10.29 -8.49 -12.01
C GLY A 143 9.05 -7.80 -12.58
N GLY A 144 8.68 -8.20 -13.78
CA GLY A 144 7.47 -7.73 -14.45
C GLY A 144 7.02 -8.68 -15.55
N GLY A 145 5.81 -8.43 -16.06
CA GLY A 145 5.24 -9.16 -17.17
C GLY A 145 5.77 -8.70 -18.54
N PHE A 146 4.97 -8.95 -19.56
CA PHE A 146 5.29 -8.58 -20.94
C PHE A 146 4.80 -7.19 -21.35
N GLY A 147 4.48 -6.32 -20.38
CA GLY A 147 3.98 -4.98 -20.67
C GLY A 147 4.94 -4.11 -21.46
N PHE A 148 6.26 -4.35 -21.38
CA PHE A 148 7.23 -3.62 -22.20
C PHE A 148 6.95 -3.73 -23.70
N PHE A 149 6.35 -4.81 -24.20
CA PHE A 149 5.97 -4.93 -25.61
C PHE A 149 4.99 -3.85 -26.06
N TYR A 150 4.09 -3.41 -25.16
CA TYR A 150 3.09 -2.37 -25.45
C TYR A 150 3.71 -0.97 -25.51
N PHE A 151 4.85 -0.75 -24.87
CA PHE A 151 5.58 0.51 -24.92
C PHE A 151 6.57 0.58 -26.10
N PHE A 152 7.13 -0.53 -26.49
CA PHE A 152 7.98 -0.56 -27.69
C PHE A 152 7.18 -0.66 -28.99
N ASP A 153 5.90 -1.01 -28.93
CA ASP A 153 4.92 -1.17 -29.99
C ASP A 153 5.51 -1.45 -31.39
N LEU A 154 6.28 -2.52 -31.47
CA LEU A 154 6.97 -2.93 -32.69
C LEU A 154 6.00 -3.26 -33.84
N ALA A 155 4.72 -3.56 -33.52
CA ALA A 155 3.69 -3.88 -34.50
C ALA A 155 3.11 -2.65 -35.20
N GLN A 156 3.05 -1.50 -34.49
CA GLN A 156 2.45 -0.28 -35.04
C GLN A 156 3.47 0.83 -35.32
N PHE A 157 4.74 0.61 -34.99
CA PHE A 157 5.84 1.56 -35.21
C PHE A 157 5.52 2.99 -34.72
N GLN A 158 5.01 3.10 -33.48
CA GLN A 158 4.78 4.40 -32.84
C GLN A 158 6.01 4.78 -31.99
N PRO A 159 7.02 5.46 -32.57
CA PRO A 159 8.27 5.76 -31.86
C PRO A 159 8.06 6.70 -30.66
N ASP A 160 6.97 7.45 -30.64
CA ASP A 160 6.65 8.42 -29.59
C ASP A 160 6.28 7.76 -28.25
N ARG A 161 5.85 6.49 -28.25
CA ARG A 161 5.51 5.78 -27.02
C ARG A 161 6.70 5.56 -26.09
N LEU A 162 7.90 5.42 -26.61
CA LEU A 162 9.10 5.30 -25.76
C LEU A 162 9.38 6.60 -25.00
N SER A 163 9.11 7.76 -25.60
CA SER A 163 9.20 9.05 -24.92
C SER A 163 8.08 9.22 -23.89
N THR A 164 6.85 8.79 -24.20
CA THR A 164 5.70 8.86 -23.28
C THR A 164 5.90 8.01 -22.04
N LEU A 165 6.73 6.96 -22.09
CA LEU A 165 7.09 6.15 -20.92
C LEU A 165 7.59 7.02 -19.75
N PHE A 166 8.29 8.13 -20.03
CA PHE A 166 8.85 9.01 -19.00
C PHE A 166 8.04 10.28 -18.73
N THR A 167 6.94 10.49 -19.46
CA THR A 167 6.14 11.72 -19.37
C THR A 167 4.66 11.47 -19.09
N ALA A 168 4.09 10.34 -19.55
CA ALA A 168 2.68 10.03 -19.33
C ALA A 168 2.43 9.63 -17.86
N PHE A 169 1.46 10.32 -17.24
CA PHE A 169 1.11 10.09 -15.85
C PHE A 169 0.46 8.70 -15.66
N TYR A 170 1.02 7.90 -14.77
CA TYR A 170 0.55 6.55 -14.40
C TYR A 170 0.59 5.47 -15.50
N GLU A 171 1.02 5.76 -16.70
CA GLU A 171 1.18 4.76 -17.76
C GLU A 171 2.57 4.14 -17.70
N THR A 172 2.65 2.91 -17.21
CA THR A 172 3.91 2.17 -17.08
C THR A 172 3.80 0.76 -17.65
N PRO A 173 4.92 0.09 -17.96
CA PRO A 173 4.89 -1.29 -18.44
C PRO A 173 4.31 -2.31 -17.46
N THR A 174 4.06 -1.92 -16.21
CA THR A 174 3.40 -2.76 -15.19
C THR A 174 2.01 -2.26 -14.82
N ASN A 175 1.65 -1.04 -15.22
CA ASN A 175 0.33 -0.45 -14.98
C ASN A 175 -0.14 0.34 -16.19
N TYR A 176 -0.95 -0.30 -17.04
CA TYR A 176 -1.58 0.33 -18.19
C TYR A 176 -2.95 -0.33 -18.42
N PRO A 177 -4.00 0.15 -17.70
CA PRO A 177 -5.33 -0.46 -17.68
C PRO A 177 -5.94 -0.66 -19.05
N ASP A 178 -5.77 0.28 -19.99
CA ASP A 178 -6.33 0.22 -21.35
C ASP A 178 -5.87 -1.02 -22.12
N TYR A 179 -4.69 -1.53 -21.80
CA TYR A 179 -4.16 -2.78 -22.36
C TYR A 179 -4.29 -3.98 -21.42
N GLY A 180 -5.03 -3.84 -20.31
CA GLY A 180 -5.18 -4.89 -19.31
C GLY A 180 -3.87 -5.22 -18.58
N LEU A 181 -2.93 -4.27 -18.48
CA LEU A 181 -1.73 -4.38 -17.66
C LEU A 181 -2.05 -3.88 -16.25
N ARG A 182 -2.21 -4.81 -15.33
CA ARG A 182 -2.69 -4.58 -13.96
C ARG A 182 -1.76 -5.12 -12.88
N TRP A 183 -0.63 -5.73 -13.29
CA TRP A 183 0.35 -6.27 -12.36
C TRP A 183 1.45 -5.27 -12.08
N VAL A 184 1.17 -4.38 -11.15
CA VAL A 184 2.02 -3.24 -10.77
C VAL A 184 3.36 -3.66 -10.16
N ASN A 185 4.34 -2.75 -10.18
CA ASN A 185 5.62 -3.01 -9.54
C ASN A 185 5.51 -2.91 -8.00
N PRO A 186 6.00 -3.90 -7.23
CA PRO A 186 5.90 -3.88 -5.77
C PRO A 186 6.55 -2.67 -5.11
N ILE A 187 7.67 -2.18 -5.62
CA ILE A 187 8.35 -1.01 -5.03
C ILE A 187 7.57 0.25 -5.37
N ALA A 188 7.42 0.55 -6.66
CA ALA A 188 6.85 1.81 -7.13
C ALA A 188 5.38 2.00 -6.70
N ASP A 189 4.58 0.95 -6.79
CA ASP A 189 3.12 1.09 -6.70
C ASP A 189 2.52 0.50 -5.41
N MET A 190 3.30 -0.27 -4.63
CA MET A 190 2.81 -0.89 -3.39
C MET A 190 3.54 -0.41 -2.14
N LEU A 191 4.89 -0.40 -2.15
CA LEU A 191 5.66 -0.11 -0.95
C LEU A 191 5.90 1.39 -0.74
N ILE A 192 6.08 2.16 -1.81
CA ILE A 192 6.28 3.60 -1.72
C ILE A 192 4.97 4.32 -1.39
N PRO A 193 3.84 4.10 -2.13
CA PRO A 193 2.61 4.85 -1.89
C PRO A 193 1.76 4.29 -0.74
N GLN A 194 1.69 2.97 -0.57
CA GLN A 194 0.71 2.34 0.30
C GLN A 194 1.29 1.98 1.67
N ARG A 195 1.19 2.89 2.63
CA ARG A 195 1.73 2.70 4.00
C ARG A 195 1.20 1.43 4.67
N ALA A 196 -0.09 1.16 4.61
CA ALA A 196 -0.67 -0.05 5.21
C ALA A 196 -0.05 -1.33 4.61
N THR A 197 0.17 -1.38 3.29
CA THR A 197 0.84 -2.50 2.62
C THR A 197 2.29 -2.63 3.05
N LEU A 198 3.02 -1.52 3.11
CA LEU A 198 4.43 -1.47 3.52
C LEU A 198 4.61 -2.06 4.93
N PHE A 199 3.89 -1.54 5.92
CA PHE A 199 3.97 -2.04 7.29
C PHE A 199 3.37 -3.45 7.44
N GLY A 200 2.32 -3.74 6.68
CA GLY A 200 1.71 -5.08 6.62
C GLY A 200 2.67 -6.15 6.12
N TRP A 201 3.43 -5.87 5.05
CA TRP A 201 4.43 -6.82 4.54
C TRP A 201 5.66 -6.93 5.45
N ALA A 202 6.03 -5.85 6.15
CA ALA A 202 7.08 -5.89 7.17
C ALA A 202 6.76 -6.89 8.29
N LEU A 203 5.48 -7.14 8.59
CA LEU A 203 5.03 -8.14 9.56
C LEU A 203 4.68 -9.49 8.91
N LEU A 204 4.08 -9.49 7.72
CA LEU A 204 3.60 -10.70 7.04
C LEU A 204 4.74 -11.66 6.69
N PHE A 205 5.82 -11.18 6.06
CA PHE A 205 6.89 -12.07 5.63
C PHE A 205 7.65 -12.73 6.79
N PRO A 206 7.95 -12.05 7.91
CA PRO A 206 8.39 -12.72 9.13
C PRO A 206 7.39 -13.76 9.67
N CYS A 207 6.07 -13.48 9.59
CA CYS A 207 5.04 -14.47 9.95
C CYS A 207 5.10 -15.69 9.03
N LEU A 208 5.21 -15.53 7.72
CA LEU A 208 5.35 -16.64 6.78
C LEU A 208 6.62 -17.46 7.05
N TYR A 209 7.73 -16.80 7.37
CA TYR A 209 8.97 -17.47 7.79
C TYR A 209 8.77 -18.32 9.06
N LEU A 210 8.13 -17.75 10.10
CA LEU A 210 7.86 -18.46 11.35
C LEU A 210 6.85 -19.60 11.15
N LEU A 211 5.85 -19.38 10.29
CA LEU A 211 4.87 -20.41 9.94
C LEU A 211 5.51 -21.61 9.25
N LEU A 212 6.49 -21.38 8.34
CA LEU A 212 7.26 -22.49 7.75
C LEU A 212 8.05 -23.27 8.80
N ARG A 213 8.66 -22.59 9.77
CA ARG A 213 9.37 -23.25 10.87
C ARG A 213 8.45 -24.14 11.70
N GLY A 214 7.27 -23.61 12.08
CA GLY A 214 6.31 -24.38 12.87
C GLY A 214 5.67 -25.51 12.10
N ALA A 215 5.18 -25.23 10.88
CA ALA A 215 4.38 -26.19 10.11
C ALA A 215 5.19 -27.28 9.41
N PHE A 216 6.44 -27.03 9.01
CA PHE A 216 7.26 -27.98 8.23
C PHE A 216 8.53 -28.46 8.93
N GLU A 217 9.01 -27.72 9.94
CA GLU A 217 10.24 -28.05 10.65
C GLU A 217 10.01 -28.39 12.12
N ARG A 218 8.74 -28.33 12.55
CA ARG A 218 8.29 -28.66 13.91
C ARG A 218 8.98 -27.83 15.01
N ASP A 219 9.26 -26.55 14.71
CA ASP A 219 9.75 -25.64 15.73
C ASP A 219 8.65 -25.33 16.75
N ALA A 220 8.76 -26.03 17.90
CA ALA A 220 7.77 -25.94 18.96
C ALA A 220 7.62 -24.53 19.56
N ARG A 221 8.61 -23.63 19.37
CA ARG A 221 8.60 -22.28 19.95
C ARG A 221 8.06 -21.21 18.99
N ALA A 222 7.98 -21.52 17.69
CA ALA A 222 7.59 -20.55 16.66
C ALA A 222 6.15 -20.03 16.81
N TYR A 223 5.24 -20.75 17.48
CA TYR A 223 3.83 -20.33 17.62
C TYR A 223 3.67 -19.02 18.38
N LEU A 224 4.51 -18.74 19.37
CA LEU A 224 4.39 -17.56 20.22
C LEU A 224 4.73 -16.26 19.45
N PRO A 225 5.94 -16.07 18.91
CA PRO A 225 6.24 -14.87 18.12
C PRO A 225 5.34 -14.76 16.88
N LEU A 226 5.02 -15.88 16.21
CA LEU A 226 4.07 -15.87 15.10
C LEU A 226 2.70 -15.36 15.53
N GLY A 227 2.15 -15.85 16.64
CA GLY A 227 0.84 -15.46 17.14
C GLY A 227 0.78 -13.99 17.53
N VAL A 228 1.83 -13.48 18.19
CA VAL A 228 1.90 -12.06 18.61
C VAL A 228 1.98 -11.13 17.40
N ILE A 229 2.87 -11.41 16.43
CA ILE A 229 3.01 -10.56 15.24
C ILE A 229 1.75 -10.65 14.38
N ALA A 230 1.21 -11.85 14.16
CA ALA A 230 -0.03 -12.03 13.40
C ALA A 230 -1.22 -11.34 14.05
N GLY A 231 -1.29 -11.33 15.40
CA GLY A 231 -2.34 -10.67 16.16
C GLY A 231 -2.33 -9.14 16.04
N ALA A 232 -1.22 -8.52 15.65
CA ALA A 232 -1.13 -7.08 15.41
C ALA A 232 -1.58 -6.67 13.98
N LEU A 233 -1.69 -7.61 13.05
CA LEU A 233 -1.94 -7.33 11.63
C LEU A 233 -3.28 -6.65 11.30
N PRO A 234 -4.43 -6.92 11.97
CA PRO A 234 -5.72 -6.37 11.53
C PRO A 234 -5.73 -4.85 11.36
N LEU A 235 -5.22 -4.09 12.32
CA LEU A 235 -5.15 -2.62 12.26
C LEU A 235 -3.88 -2.08 11.59
N VAL A 236 -2.97 -2.96 11.16
CA VAL A 236 -1.82 -2.59 10.32
C VAL A 236 -2.16 -2.81 8.85
N HIS A 237 -2.65 -4.01 8.48
CA HIS A 237 -3.01 -4.35 7.10
C HIS A 237 -3.90 -5.61 7.05
N THR A 238 -5.18 -5.41 6.88
CA THR A 238 -6.20 -6.48 6.90
C THR A 238 -5.95 -7.55 5.83
N HIS A 239 -5.47 -7.18 4.63
CA HIS A 239 -5.15 -8.15 3.57
C HIS A 239 -3.98 -9.07 3.94
N SER A 240 -2.95 -8.55 4.63
CA SER A 240 -1.86 -9.39 5.14
C SER A 240 -2.35 -10.38 6.19
N PHE A 241 -3.26 -9.94 7.07
CA PHE A 241 -3.90 -10.82 8.05
C PHE A 241 -4.69 -11.93 7.39
N LEU A 242 -5.51 -11.59 6.40
CA LEU A 242 -6.32 -12.53 5.62
C LEU A 242 -5.43 -13.54 4.86
N ALA A 243 -4.41 -13.06 4.15
CA ALA A 243 -3.47 -13.92 3.42
C ALA A 243 -2.76 -14.92 4.36
N LEU A 244 -2.28 -14.45 5.52
CA LEU A 244 -1.65 -15.30 6.52
C LEU A 244 -2.63 -16.35 7.06
N GLY A 245 -3.89 -15.96 7.30
CA GLY A 245 -4.97 -16.86 7.73
C GLY A 245 -5.22 -17.97 6.72
N ILE A 246 -5.34 -17.63 5.43
CA ILE A 246 -5.55 -18.60 4.34
C ILE A 246 -4.36 -19.57 4.22
N VAL A 247 -3.13 -19.06 4.24
CA VAL A 247 -1.92 -19.93 4.20
C VAL A 247 -1.86 -20.83 5.42
N SER A 248 -2.16 -20.30 6.61
CA SER A 248 -2.19 -21.09 7.86
C SER A 248 -3.24 -22.20 7.82
N ALA A 249 -4.43 -21.90 7.30
CA ALA A 249 -5.51 -22.88 7.11
C ALA A 249 -5.11 -23.97 6.11
N ALA A 250 -4.48 -23.61 4.98
CA ALA A 250 -3.98 -24.57 4.00
C ALA A 250 -2.96 -25.55 4.61
N TYR A 251 -2.05 -25.04 5.45
CA TYR A 251 -1.05 -25.88 6.10
C TYR A 251 -1.64 -26.73 7.24
N LEU A 252 -2.65 -26.22 7.96
CA LEU A 252 -3.39 -26.99 8.93
C LEU A 252 -4.14 -28.16 8.25
N VAL A 253 -4.86 -27.89 7.17
CA VAL A 253 -5.55 -28.93 6.37
C VAL A 253 -4.57 -30.00 5.90
N ARG A 254 -3.41 -29.58 5.36
CA ARG A 254 -2.34 -30.52 5.00
C ARG A 254 -1.89 -31.38 6.20
N SER A 255 -1.68 -30.78 7.38
CA SER A 255 -1.26 -31.51 8.59
C SER A 255 -2.33 -32.53 9.03
N LEU A 256 -3.60 -32.18 8.94
CA LEU A 256 -4.72 -33.08 9.22
C LEU A 256 -4.79 -34.24 8.22
N LEU A 257 -4.69 -33.95 6.92
CA LEU A 257 -4.70 -34.98 5.86
C LEU A 257 -3.51 -35.96 5.98
N ARG A 258 -2.37 -35.47 6.46
CA ARG A 258 -1.17 -36.28 6.72
C ARG A 258 -1.15 -36.95 8.08
N ARG A 259 -2.17 -36.70 8.91
CA ARG A 259 -2.29 -37.22 10.28
C ARG A 259 -1.03 -36.94 11.11
N GLU A 260 -0.48 -35.73 10.99
CA GLU A 260 0.67 -35.27 11.78
C GLU A 260 0.24 -35.15 13.24
N GLY A 261 0.72 -35.93 14.15
CA GLY A 261 0.31 -36.16 15.53
C GLY A 261 -0.29 -35.00 16.36
N LYS A 262 -0.76 -35.30 17.56
CA LYS A 262 -1.45 -34.33 18.45
C LYS A 262 -0.60 -33.10 18.79
N GLU A 263 0.72 -33.22 18.87
CA GLU A 263 1.63 -32.11 19.17
C GLU A 263 1.57 -31.02 18.08
N GLN A 264 1.54 -31.42 16.80
CA GLN A 264 1.43 -30.48 15.70
C GLN A 264 0.07 -29.77 15.69
N LEU A 265 -1.00 -30.50 15.99
CA LEU A 265 -2.33 -29.89 16.11
C LEU A 265 -2.38 -28.89 17.28
N LEU A 266 -1.81 -29.27 18.45
CA LEU A 266 -1.73 -28.37 19.60
C LEU A 266 -0.89 -27.12 19.31
N TRP A 267 0.13 -27.23 18.47
CA TRP A 267 0.90 -26.06 18.01
C TRP A 267 0.00 -25.06 17.27
N TYR A 268 -0.84 -25.53 16.33
CA TYR A 268 -1.79 -24.66 15.61
C TYR A 268 -2.85 -24.08 16.56
N VAL A 269 -3.33 -24.84 17.52
CA VAL A 269 -4.30 -24.35 18.52
C VAL A 269 -3.69 -23.22 19.35
N LYS A 270 -2.47 -23.39 19.87
CA LYS A 270 -1.78 -22.34 20.63
C LYS A 270 -1.57 -21.08 19.79
N TYR A 271 -1.13 -21.23 18.53
CA TYR A 271 -0.99 -20.14 17.60
C TYR A 271 -2.33 -19.41 17.40
N ALA A 272 -3.40 -20.13 17.07
CA ALA A 272 -4.71 -19.58 16.83
C ALA A 272 -5.31 -18.86 18.06
N LEU A 273 -5.10 -19.39 19.26
CA LEU A 273 -5.57 -18.73 20.50
C LEU A 273 -4.90 -17.38 20.75
N ILE A 274 -3.60 -17.28 20.50
CA ILE A 274 -2.89 -15.99 20.64
C ILE A 274 -3.39 -14.99 19.60
N VAL A 275 -3.51 -15.43 18.33
CA VAL A 275 -4.05 -14.59 17.26
C VAL A 275 -5.46 -14.13 17.61
N ALA A 276 -6.34 -15.04 18.03
CA ALA A 276 -7.71 -14.70 18.40
C ALA A 276 -7.76 -13.69 19.55
N ALA A 277 -6.97 -13.89 20.60
CA ALA A 277 -6.94 -12.99 21.75
C ALA A 277 -6.53 -11.55 21.37
N LEU A 278 -5.61 -11.39 20.43
CA LEU A 278 -5.09 -10.08 20.01
C LEU A 278 -5.88 -9.48 18.84
N ALA A 279 -6.29 -10.29 17.87
CA ALA A 279 -6.93 -9.80 16.64
C ALA A 279 -8.44 -9.61 16.79
N LEU A 280 -9.18 -10.45 17.56
CA LEU A 280 -10.65 -10.32 17.65
C LEU A 280 -11.11 -8.97 18.18
N PRO A 281 -10.51 -8.37 19.23
CA PRO A 281 -10.90 -7.02 19.65
C PRO A 281 -10.75 -6.00 18.53
N GLN A 282 -9.65 -6.05 17.77
CA GLN A 282 -9.39 -5.13 16.66
C GLN A 282 -10.42 -5.30 15.54
N LEU A 283 -10.72 -6.55 15.15
CA LEU A 283 -11.70 -6.86 14.11
C LEU A 283 -13.11 -6.42 14.51
N LEU A 284 -13.53 -6.72 15.73
CA LEU A 284 -14.88 -6.41 16.21
C LEU A 284 -15.09 -4.92 16.46
N CYS A 285 -14.09 -4.24 17.03
CA CYS A 285 -14.23 -2.82 17.36
C CYS A 285 -14.05 -1.89 16.16
N PHE A 286 -13.26 -2.29 15.15
CA PHE A 286 -12.90 -1.44 14.03
C PHE A 286 -13.30 -2.04 12.67
N THR A 287 -12.66 -3.11 12.24
CA THR A 287 -12.76 -3.61 10.85
C THR A 287 -14.18 -4.02 10.45
N PHE A 288 -14.89 -4.76 11.28
CA PHE A 288 -16.23 -5.29 10.93
C PHE A 288 -17.33 -4.24 10.99
N ARG A 289 -17.09 -3.09 11.59
CA ARG A 289 -18.06 -1.98 11.54
C ARG A 289 -18.19 -1.38 10.14
N GLN A 290 -17.16 -1.50 9.31
CA GLN A 290 -17.12 -0.94 7.96
C GLN A 290 -17.18 -2.00 6.85
N ALA A 291 -16.59 -3.18 7.05
CA ALA A 291 -16.35 -4.17 5.99
C ALA A 291 -17.57 -5.01 5.57
N GLY A 292 -18.73 -4.89 6.23
CA GLY A 292 -19.82 -5.86 6.12
C GLY A 292 -20.55 -5.95 4.77
N SER A 293 -20.39 -4.96 3.86
CA SER A 293 -21.22 -4.87 2.64
C SER A 293 -20.48 -5.22 1.33
N PHE A 294 -19.18 -5.51 1.36
CA PHE A 294 -18.38 -5.59 0.14
C PHE A 294 -18.01 -7.00 -0.32
N LEU A 295 -18.22 -8.00 0.53
CA LEU A 295 -17.86 -9.38 0.20
C LEU A 295 -18.76 -9.91 -0.91
N ARG A 296 -18.19 -10.22 -2.06
CA ARG A 296 -18.93 -10.78 -3.20
C ARG A 296 -18.10 -11.78 -3.99
N PHE A 297 -18.80 -12.67 -4.68
CA PHE A 297 -18.16 -13.53 -5.67
C PHE A 297 -17.69 -12.68 -6.85
N ASN A 298 -16.43 -12.83 -7.23
CA ASN A 298 -15.82 -12.20 -8.39
C ASN A 298 -14.86 -13.18 -9.04
N TRP A 299 -15.11 -13.53 -10.32
CA TRP A 299 -14.22 -14.41 -11.06
C TRP A 299 -13.21 -13.59 -11.86
N ASN A 300 -11.95 -14.04 -11.84
CA ASN A 300 -10.90 -13.50 -12.69
C ASN A 300 -10.42 -12.09 -12.30
N TRP A 301 -10.26 -11.91 -10.99
CA TRP A 301 -9.71 -10.71 -10.33
C TRP A 301 -10.17 -9.39 -11.00
N ASP A 302 -9.23 -8.59 -11.54
CA ASP A 302 -9.43 -7.27 -12.18
C ASP A 302 -9.30 -7.35 -13.72
N ASN A 303 -9.50 -8.54 -14.29
CA ASN A 303 -9.46 -8.76 -15.73
C ASN A 303 -10.81 -8.41 -16.37
N VAL A 304 -10.81 -7.38 -17.19
CA VAL A 304 -12.06 -6.88 -17.82
C VAL A 304 -12.29 -7.49 -19.22
N SER A 305 -11.23 -7.70 -20.02
CA SER A 305 -11.37 -7.96 -21.46
C SER A 305 -10.60 -9.18 -21.99
N ASP A 306 -9.57 -9.62 -21.28
CA ASP A 306 -8.72 -10.69 -21.75
C ASP A 306 -9.24 -12.08 -21.38
N SER A 307 -8.83 -13.11 -22.13
CA SER A 307 -8.97 -14.47 -21.63
C SER A 307 -8.09 -14.67 -20.40
N PHE A 308 -8.55 -15.49 -19.45
CA PHE A 308 -7.84 -15.75 -18.18
C PHE A 308 -6.35 -16.06 -18.36
N LEU A 309 -6.01 -16.98 -19.27
CA LEU A 309 -4.59 -17.34 -19.50
C LEU A 309 -3.79 -16.18 -20.11
N TRP A 310 -4.38 -15.45 -21.05
CA TRP A 310 -3.70 -14.33 -21.69
C TRP A 310 -3.44 -13.18 -20.71
N PHE A 311 -4.39 -12.91 -19.83
CA PHE A 311 -4.22 -11.93 -18.78
C PHE A 311 -3.00 -12.25 -17.89
N TYR A 312 -2.87 -13.49 -17.42
CA TYR A 312 -1.72 -13.90 -16.62
C TYR A 312 -0.40 -13.94 -17.42
N ILE A 313 -0.44 -14.35 -18.70
CA ILE A 313 0.73 -14.30 -19.57
C ILE A 313 1.23 -12.87 -19.75
N LYS A 314 0.34 -11.90 -19.98
CA LYS A 314 0.72 -10.48 -20.07
C LYS A 314 1.31 -9.96 -18.77
N ASN A 315 0.62 -10.22 -17.67
CA ASN A 315 0.88 -9.58 -16.39
C ASN A 315 2.01 -10.23 -15.58
N TRP A 316 2.11 -11.56 -15.55
CA TRP A 316 3.21 -12.26 -14.88
C TRP A 316 4.32 -12.69 -15.86
N GLY A 317 4.05 -12.62 -17.15
CA GLY A 317 5.03 -12.85 -18.21
C GLY A 317 5.66 -14.23 -18.17
N LEU A 318 6.98 -14.25 -18.32
CA LEU A 318 7.75 -15.49 -18.32
C LEU A 318 7.67 -16.26 -17.00
N LEU A 319 7.40 -15.58 -15.87
CA LEU A 319 7.19 -16.25 -14.57
C LEU A 319 6.01 -17.20 -14.60
N PHE A 320 4.88 -16.77 -15.20
CA PHE A 320 3.69 -17.60 -15.34
C PHE A 320 3.95 -18.82 -16.23
N LEU A 321 4.63 -18.61 -17.35
CA LEU A 321 4.97 -19.70 -18.29
C LEU A 321 5.95 -20.72 -17.72
N LEU A 322 6.87 -20.29 -16.85
CA LEU A 322 7.86 -21.17 -16.22
C LEU A 322 7.33 -21.87 -14.96
N LEU A 323 6.27 -21.36 -14.34
CA LEU A 323 5.74 -21.90 -13.09
C LEU A 323 5.40 -23.40 -13.17
N PRO A 324 4.70 -23.93 -14.21
CA PRO A 324 4.39 -25.35 -14.28
C PRO A 324 5.66 -26.24 -14.27
N VAL A 325 6.68 -25.84 -15.02
CA VAL A 325 7.96 -26.59 -15.09
C VAL A 325 8.70 -26.51 -13.77
N ALA A 326 8.75 -25.32 -13.15
CA ALA A 326 9.38 -25.10 -11.84
C ALA A 326 8.65 -25.90 -10.74
N PHE A 327 7.32 -25.98 -10.79
CA PHE A 327 6.53 -26.77 -9.83
C PHE A 327 6.77 -28.27 -9.99
N LEU A 328 6.91 -28.77 -11.20
CA LEU A 328 7.21 -30.19 -11.46
C LEU A 328 8.63 -30.57 -11.02
N ASP A 329 9.64 -29.68 -11.18
CA ASP A 329 11.02 -29.87 -10.69
C ASP A 329 11.15 -29.70 -9.17
N ALA A 330 10.15 -29.09 -8.52
CA ALA A 330 10.19 -28.81 -7.09
C ALA A 330 10.11 -30.08 -6.24
N SER A 331 10.78 -30.09 -5.08
CA SER A 331 10.73 -31.17 -4.10
C SER A 331 9.30 -31.31 -3.51
N ARG A 332 9.04 -32.48 -2.90
CA ARG A 332 7.76 -32.73 -2.20
C ARG A 332 7.48 -31.68 -1.11
N ARG A 333 8.53 -31.22 -0.39
CA ARG A 333 8.39 -30.15 0.61
C ARG A 333 8.01 -28.82 -0.03
N GLU A 334 8.70 -28.43 -1.08
CA GLU A 334 8.44 -27.17 -1.78
C GLU A 334 7.04 -27.12 -2.37
N ARG A 335 6.57 -28.20 -3.00
CA ARG A 335 5.19 -28.30 -3.50
C ARG A 335 4.16 -28.22 -2.36
N ALA A 336 4.46 -28.84 -1.21
CA ALA A 336 3.58 -28.77 -0.05
C ALA A 336 3.52 -27.35 0.54
N VAL A 337 4.63 -26.62 0.53
CA VAL A 337 4.67 -25.20 0.92
C VAL A 337 3.90 -24.34 -0.09
N PHE A 338 4.03 -24.61 -1.39
CA PHE A 338 3.32 -23.89 -2.45
C PHE A 338 1.78 -24.03 -2.37
N ALA A 339 1.26 -25.04 -1.69
CA ALA A 339 -0.19 -25.20 -1.48
C ALA A 339 -0.83 -23.99 -0.79
N GLY A 340 -0.09 -23.29 0.09
CA GLY A 340 -0.54 -22.02 0.68
C GLY A 340 -0.75 -20.92 -0.36
N ALA A 341 0.17 -20.82 -1.33
CA ALA A 341 0.06 -19.87 -2.43
C ALA A 341 -1.16 -20.16 -3.32
N LEU A 342 -1.40 -21.43 -3.67
CA LEU A 342 -2.57 -21.83 -4.45
C LEU A 342 -3.88 -21.51 -3.73
N ALA A 343 -3.92 -21.68 -2.40
CA ALA A 343 -5.11 -21.33 -1.62
C ALA A 343 -5.37 -19.82 -1.64
N VAL A 344 -4.35 -19.00 -1.45
CA VAL A 344 -4.49 -17.53 -1.52
C VAL A 344 -4.91 -17.08 -2.91
N TRP A 345 -4.25 -17.64 -3.95
CA TRP A 345 -4.58 -17.33 -5.35
C TRP A 345 -6.04 -17.68 -5.68
N ALA A 346 -6.50 -18.89 -5.32
CA ALA A 346 -7.87 -19.31 -5.58
C ALA A 346 -8.90 -18.42 -4.85
N VAL A 347 -8.63 -18.05 -3.60
CA VAL A 347 -9.51 -17.16 -2.84
C VAL A 347 -9.54 -15.76 -3.46
N ALA A 348 -8.39 -15.20 -3.86
CA ALA A 348 -8.30 -13.87 -4.46
C ALA A 348 -8.96 -13.78 -5.84
N GLU A 349 -9.00 -14.91 -6.59
CA GLU A 349 -9.67 -15.01 -7.89
C GLU A 349 -11.18 -15.20 -7.80
N LEU A 350 -11.69 -15.66 -6.65
CA LEU A 350 -13.10 -16.03 -6.50
C LEU A 350 -13.87 -15.05 -5.61
N ILE A 351 -13.19 -14.32 -4.73
CA ILE A 351 -13.84 -13.50 -3.71
C ILE A 351 -13.22 -12.10 -3.74
N GLN A 352 -14.07 -11.10 -3.93
CA GLN A 352 -13.73 -9.69 -3.76
C GLN A 352 -14.00 -9.28 -2.31
N PHE A 353 -13.00 -8.68 -1.66
CA PHE A 353 -13.06 -8.30 -0.25
C PHE A 353 -13.28 -6.80 -0.02
N GLN A 354 -13.13 -5.99 -1.04
CA GLN A 354 -13.29 -4.53 -1.00
C GLN A 354 -14.06 -4.02 -2.21
N PRO A 355 -14.58 -2.78 -2.19
CA PRO A 355 -15.30 -2.20 -3.33
C PRO A 355 -14.49 -2.20 -4.62
N ASN A 356 -13.17 -1.94 -4.53
CA ASN A 356 -12.27 -1.99 -5.67
C ASN A 356 -11.74 -3.42 -5.88
N PRO A 357 -12.11 -4.11 -6.99
CA PRO A 357 -11.61 -5.46 -7.28
C PRO A 357 -10.09 -5.50 -7.41
N TYR A 358 -9.47 -4.42 -7.86
CA TYR A 358 -8.01 -4.28 -7.98
C TYR A 358 -7.28 -4.58 -6.67
N ASP A 359 -7.85 -4.24 -5.51
CA ASP A 359 -7.21 -4.40 -4.20
C ASP A 359 -6.92 -5.85 -3.80
N ASN A 360 -7.54 -6.84 -4.47
CA ASN A 360 -7.16 -8.23 -4.31
C ASN A 360 -5.72 -8.53 -4.77
N ASN A 361 -5.06 -7.59 -5.48
CA ASN A 361 -3.63 -7.71 -5.82
C ASN A 361 -2.77 -7.91 -4.57
N LYS A 362 -3.16 -7.31 -3.44
CA LYS A 362 -2.47 -7.42 -2.14
C LYS A 362 -2.41 -8.86 -1.63
N LEU A 363 -3.44 -9.67 -1.93
CA LEU A 363 -3.45 -11.11 -1.69
C LEU A 363 -2.62 -11.84 -2.75
N LEU A 364 -2.81 -11.50 -4.04
CA LEU A 364 -2.13 -12.16 -5.15
C LEU A 364 -0.61 -11.98 -5.08
N PHE A 365 -0.09 -10.88 -4.54
CA PHE A 365 1.34 -10.69 -4.30
C PHE A 365 1.94 -11.74 -3.36
N VAL A 366 1.16 -12.26 -2.41
CA VAL A 366 1.61 -13.39 -1.59
C VAL A 366 1.83 -14.63 -2.45
N SER A 367 0.87 -14.99 -3.30
CA SER A 367 1.02 -16.11 -4.25
C SER A 367 2.16 -15.89 -5.24
N PHE A 368 2.34 -14.66 -5.69
CA PHE A 368 3.43 -14.26 -6.57
C PHE A 368 4.80 -14.45 -5.91
N ALA A 369 4.94 -14.13 -4.63
CA ALA A 369 6.19 -14.38 -3.89
C ALA A 369 6.58 -15.86 -3.92
N TYR A 370 5.65 -16.78 -3.67
CA TYR A 370 5.92 -18.22 -3.77
C TYR A 370 6.26 -18.64 -5.19
N THR A 371 5.63 -18.04 -6.19
CA THR A 371 5.92 -18.27 -7.62
C THR A 371 7.33 -17.83 -7.97
N CYS A 372 7.72 -16.62 -7.58
CA CYS A 372 9.09 -16.11 -7.72
C CYS A 372 10.12 -17.06 -7.11
N ALA A 373 9.81 -17.60 -5.92
CA ALA A 373 10.69 -18.56 -5.25
C ALA A 373 10.92 -19.83 -6.07
N LEU A 374 9.86 -20.49 -6.52
CA LEU A 374 9.99 -21.75 -7.31
C LEU A 374 10.70 -21.51 -8.63
N VAL A 375 10.30 -20.47 -9.36
CA VAL A 375 10.89 -20.14 -10.67
C VAL A 375 12.37 -19.77 -10.51
N ALA A 376 12.71 -18.96 -9.51
CA ALA A 376 14.12 -18.61 -9.23
C ALA A 376 14.97 -19.84 -8.98
N LYS A 377 14.50 -20.79 -8.19
CA LYS A 377 15.24 -22.03 -7.90
C LYS A 377 15.42 -22.88 -9.16
N TRP A 378 14.36 -22.99 -9.95
CA TRP A 378 14.42 -23.69 -11.23
C TRP A 378 15.42 -23.04 -12.19
N LEU A 379 15.38 -21.71 -12.35
CA LEU A 379 16.33 -20.97 -13.22
C LEU A 379 17.78 -21.15 -12.79
N VAL A 380 18.06 -21.07 -11.48
CA VAL A 380 19.42 -21.31 -10.95
C VAL A 380 19.89 -22.72 -11.25
N ARG A 381 19.03 -23.74 -11.11
CA ARG A 381 19.35 -25.13 -11.42
C ARG A 381 19.52 -25.36 -12.92
N ALA A 382 18.62 -24.82 -13.74
CA ALA A 382 18.68 -24.90 -15.20
C ALA A 382 19.97 -24.28 -15.73
N TRP A 383 20.35 -23.09 -15.22
CA TRP A 383 21.61 -22.46 -15.56
C TRP A 383 22.82 -23.32 -15.20
N ARG A 384 22.84 -23.92 -13.99
CA ARG A 384 23.94 -24.81 -13.58
C ARG A 384 24.04 -26.02 -14.49
N ARG A 385 22.92 -26.72 -14.76
CA ARG A 385 22.88 -27.90 -15.64
C ARG A 385 23.41 -27.55 -17.03
N LEU A 386 22.93 -26.46 -17.63
CA LEU A 386 23.35 -26.00 -18.94
C LEU A 386 24.85 -25.65 -18.99
N ARG A 387 25.30 -24.84 -18.04
CA ARG A 387 26.72 -24.42 -17.94
C ARG A 387 27.65 -25.61 -17.75
N ASP A 388 27.32 -26.53 -16.85
CA ASP A 388 28.20 -27.66 -16.51
C ASP A 388 28.19 -28.71 -17.64
N GLY A 389 27.07 -28.92 -18.31
CA GLY A 389 26.98 -29.75 -19.51
C GLY A 389 27.82 -29.21 -20.67
N LEU A 390 27.71 -27.93 -21.00
CA LEU A 390 28.53 -27.31 -22.07
C LEU A 390 30.02 -27.33 -21.75
N ARG A 391 30.41 -27.15 -20.47
CA ARG A 391 31.82 -27.26 -20.03
C ARG A 391 32.36 -28.68 -20.13
N ALA A 392 31.55 -29.69 -19.80
CA ALA A 392 31.92 -31.08 -19.96
C ALA A 392 32.19 -31.46 -21.41
N GLU A 393 31.39 -30.91 -22.33
CA GLU A 393 31.54 -31.07 -23.78
C GLU A 393 32.59 -30.12 -24.41
N LYS A 394 33.29 -29.31 -23.61
CA LYS A 394 34.27 -28.30 -24.07
C LYS A 394 33.66 -27.27 -25.05
N ARG A 395 32.33 -27.04 -24.99
CA ARG A 395 31.63 -26.08 -25.85
C ARG A 395 31.69 -24.67 -25.26
N THR A 396 31.50 -23.66 -26.14
CA THR A 396 31.46 -22.26 -25.71
C THR A 396 30.19 -21.95 -24.94
N LEU A 397 30.26 -21.01 -23.97
CA LEU A 397 29.11 -20.54 -23.21
C LEU A 397 28.39 -19.35 -23.86
N ALA A 398 28.79 -18.91 -25.07
CA ALA A 398 28.26 -17.71 -25.70
C ALA A 398 26.74 -17.78 -25.92
N GLY A 399 26.24 -18.84 -26.54
CA GLY A 399 24.79 -19.04 -26.76
C GLY A 399 24.01 -19.16 -25.44
N ALA A 400 24.57 -19.87 -24.45
CA ALA A 400 23.94 -19.98 -23.13
C ALA A 400 23.86 -18.62 -22.39
N ARG A 401 24.89 -17.79 -22.51
CA ARG A 401 24.88 -16.43 -21.95
C ARG A 401 23.88 -15.51 -22.66
N LEU A 402 23.80 -15.61 -23.98
CA LEU A 402 22.78 -14.87 -24.76
C LEU A 402 21.37 -15.26 -24.31
N LEU A 403 21.08 -16.58 -24.22
CA LEU A 403 19.79 -17.08 -23.72
C LEU A 403 19.49 -16.56 -22.31
N ALA A 404 20.47 -16.57 -21.41
CA ALA A 404 20.30 -16.04 -20.06
C ALA A 404 20.02 -14.53 -20.07
N GLY A 405 20.69 -13.76 -20.94
CA GLY A 405 20.44 -12.34 -21.13
C GLY A 405 19.03 -12.05 -21.64
N MET A 406 18.56 -12.80 -22.66
CA MET A 406 17.18 -12.69 -23.17
C MET A 406 16.15 -13.05 -22.09
N THR A 407 16.40 -14.12 -21.32
CA THR A 407 15.55 -14.51 -20.19
C THR A 407 15.50 -13.42 -19.12
N ALA A 408 16.63 -12.83 -18.78
CA ALA A 408 16.70 -11.72 -17.83
C ALA A 408 15.94 -10.48 -18.36
N ALA A 409 16.11 -10.12 -19.63
CA ALA A 409 15.34 -9.03 -20.25
C ALA A 409 13.82 -9.30 -20.16
N ALA A 410 13.36 -10.49 -20.52
CA ALA A 410 11.95 -10.85 -20.45
C ALA A 410 11.38 -10.84 -19.02
N LEU A 411 12.20 -11.09 -18.00
CA LEU A 411 11.79 -11.11 -16.59
C LEU A 411 11.82 -9.74 -15.91
N PHE A 412 12.72 -8.85 -16.33
CA PHE A 412 13.03 -7.64 -15.57
C PHE A 412 12.73 -6.33 -16.31
N LEU A 413 12.57 -6.34 -17.63
CA LEU A 413 12.49 -5.10 -18.41
C LEU A 413 11.29 -4.23 -18.01
N SER A 414 10.08 -4.83 -17.91
CA SER A 414 8.88 -4.07 -17.51
C SER A 414 9.05 -3.43 -16.13
N GLY A 415 9.46 -4.20 -15.11
CA GLY A 415 9.64 -3.68 -13.77
C GLY A 415 10.75 -2.63 -13.68
N THR A 416 11.87 -2.83 -14.40
CA THR A 416 12.98 -1.84 -14.44
C THR A 416 12.52 -0.53 -15.08
N LEU A 417 11.78 -0.58 -16.18
CA LEU A 417 11.25 0.62 -16.84
C LEU A 417 10.23 1.35 -15.97
N THR A 418 9.37 0.60 -15.25
CA THR A 418 8.45 1.21 -14.29
C THR A 418 9.19 1.92 -13.15
N LEU A 419 10.23 1.30 -12.58
CA LEU A 419 11.06 1.93 -11.56
C LEU A 419 11.81 3.17 -12.10
N ALA A 420 12.28 3.11 -13.35
CA ALA A 420 12.92 4.26 -14.00
C ALA A 420 11.91 5.41 -14.22
N ARG A 421 10.66 5.10 -14.58
CA ARG A 421 9.59 6.10 -14.68
C ARG A 421 9.28 6.72 -13.33
N GLU A 422 9.14 5.90 -12.29
CA GLU A 422 8.89 6.41 -10.93
C GLU A 422 10.02 7.32 -10.46
N TRP A 423 11.26 6.94 -10.71
CA TRP A 423 12.43 7.73 -10.33
C TRP A 423 12.42 9.18 -10.84
N VAL A 424 11.87 9.42 -12.02
CA VAL A 424 11.80 10.75 -12.65
C VAL A 424 10.44 11.42 -12.50
N SER A 425 9.48 10.76 -11.86
CA SER A 425 8.13 11.30 -11.71
C SER A 425 8.07 12.42 -10.68
N GLU A 426 7.24 13.41 -10.96
CA GLU A 426 6.97 14.53 -10.06
C GLU A 426 5.49 14.90 -10.15
N TYR A 427 4.91 15.23 -9.00
CA TYR A 427 3.53 15.68 -8.88
C TYR A 427 3.43 16.71 -7.77
N GLN A 428 2.86 17.88 -8.06
CA GLN A 428 2.57 18.89 -7.04
C GLN A 428 1.32 18.45 -6.26
N LEU A 429 1.51 18.12 -5.00
CA LEU A 429 0.44 17.64 -4.13
C LEU A 429 -0.42 18.79 -3.59
N ILE A 430 0.23 19.84 -3.09
CA ILE A 430 -0.41 21.02 -2.48
C ILE A 430 0.35 22.27 -2.92
N GLY A 431 -0.39 23.31 -3.30
CA GLY A 431 0.17 24.59 -3.73
C GLY A 431 0.78 25.42 -2.60
N ALA A 432 1.65 26.36 -2.92
CA ALA A 432 2.36 27.17 -1.93
C ALA A 432 1.38 27.99 -1.05
N GLU A 433 0.39 28.60 -1.66
CA GLU A 433 -0.60 29.43 -0.96
C GLU A 433 -1.51 28.59 -0.05
N GLU A 434 -1.75 27.31 -0.43
CA GLU A 434 -2.51 26.36 0.41
C GLU A 434 -1.66 25.85 1.58
N VAL A 435 -0.33 25.72 1.39
CA VAL A 435 0.62 25.39 2.47
C VAL A 435 0.67 26.53 3.50
N GLU A 436 0.80 27.78 3.04
CA GLU A 436 0.77 28.96 3.91
C GLU A 436 -0.53 29.07 4.71
N ALA A 437 -1.68 28.82 4.05
CA ALA A 437 -2.98 28.78 4.72
C ALA A 437 -3.04 27.65 5.78
N ALA A 438 -2.50 26.47 5.48
CA ALA A 438 -2.45 25.36 6.43
C ALA A 438 -1.56 25.66 7.64
N GLU A 439 -0.45 26.36 7.48
CA GLU A 439 0.39 26.83 8.58
C GLU A 439 -0.38 27.79 9.48
N PHE A 440 -1.06 28.80 8.89
CA PHE A 440 -1.94 29.70 9.64
C PHE A 440 -3.01 28.94 10.44
N ILE A 441 -3.72 28.00 9.80
CA ILE A 441 -4.76 27.18 10.46
C ILE A 441 -4.18 26.44 11.68
N ARG A 442 -3.05 25.78 11.51
CA ARG A 442 -2.42 25.01 12.59
C ARG A 442 -2.07 25.86 13.81
N GLU A 443 -1.64 27.10 13.59
CA GLU A 443 -1.19 28.01 14.64
C GLU A 443 -2.31 28.82 15.31
N ASN A 444 -3.43 29.03 14.62
CA ASN A 444 -4.44 30.00 15.02
C ASN A 444 -5.85 29.42 15.22
N THR A 445 -6.03 28.09 15.10
CA THR A 445 -7.35 27.45 15.29
C THR A 445 -7.27 26.27 16.24
N GLU A 446 -8.41 25.92 16.86
CA GLU A 446 -8.50 24.76 17.75
C GLU A 446 -8.23 23.46 16.98
N SER A 447 -7.67 22.45 17.66
CA SER A 447 -7.26 21.20 17.03
C SER A 447 -8.41 20.36 16.46
N ASP A 448 -9.62 20.55 16.95
CA ASP A 448 -10.86 19.88 16.53
C ASP A 448 -11.77 20.78 15.67
N ALA A 449 -11.33 21.99 15.33
CA ALA A 449 -12.08 22.91 14.49
C ALA A 449 -12.47 22.28 13.15
N THR A 450 -13.69 22.56 12.69
CA THR A 450 -14.26 22.04 11.45
C THR A 450 -14.31 23.11 10.36
N PHE A 451 -13.71 22.79 9.23
CA PHE A 451 -13.64 23.66 8.07
C PHE A 451 -14.62 23.23 6.98
N LEU A 452 -15.36 24.16 6.42
CA LEU A 452 -16.03 23.99 5.15
C LEU A 452 -15.00 24.15 4.03
N THR A 453 -14.71 23.07 3.29
CA THR A 453 -13.80 23.04 2.15
C THR A 453 -14.43 22.28 0.99
N TYR A 454 -13.85 22.37 -0.20
CA TYR A 454 -14.11 21.42 -1.28
C TYR A 454 -13.62 20.02 -0.90
N ASN A 455 -14.32 18.98 -1.34
CA ASN A 455 -14.00 17.58 -1.05
C ASN A 455 -12.93 17.01 -1.99
N ASN A 456 -11.88 17.78 -2.30
CA ASN A 456 -10.79 17.33 -3.16
C ASN A 456 -9.96 16.20 -2.53
N HIS A 457 -9.28 15.46 -3.40
CA HIS A 457 -8.51 14.29 -2.99
C HIS A 457 -7.32 14.66 -2.09
N ASN A 458 -6.63 15.77 -2.42
CA ASN A 458 -5.44 16.25 -1.71
C ASN A 458 -5.79 17.55 -0.94
N ASN A 459 -6.68 17.46 0.03
CA ASN A 459 -7.14 18.60 0.81
C ASN A 459 -6.06 19.07 1.80
N ALA A 460 -5.60 20.31 1.68
CA ALA A 460 -4.53 20.87 2.49
C ALA A 460 -4.91 20.96 3.98
N VAL A 461 -6.15 21.35 4.31
CA VAL A 461 -6.62 21.47 5.69
C VAL A 461 -6.55 20.11 6.38
N ALA A 462 -7.19 19.10 5.84
CA ALA A 462 -7.22 17.76 6.45
C ALA A 462 -5.83 17.12 6.50
N ALA A 463 -5.04 17.27 5.43
CA ALA A 463 -3.74 16.59 5.31
C ALA A 463 -2.64 17.21 6.18
N LEU A 464 -2.58 18.55 6.26
CA LEU A 464 -1.43 19.24 6.88
C LEU A 464 -1.71 19.73 8.30
N THR A 465 -2.99 19.93 8.67
CA THR A 465 -3.34 20.54 9.96
C THR A 465 -3.97 19.56 10.94
N GLY A 466 -4.53 18.45 10.44
CA GLY A 466 -5.28 17.50 11.27
C GLY A 466 -6.64 18.02 11.75
N ARG A 467 -7.08 19.21 11.29
CA ARG A 467 -8.42 19.75 11.55
C ARG A 467 -9.47 18.97 10.77
N ASN A 468 -10.70 19.09 11.22
CA ASN A 468 -11.83 18.46 10.57
C ASN A 468 -12.26 19.22 9.31
N ILE A 469 -12.79 18.50 8.32
CA ILE A 469 -13.49 19.10 7.20
C ILE A 469 -14.89 18.50 7.10
N VAL A 470 -15.87 19.29 6.64
CA VAL A 470 -17.28 18.87 6.57
C VAL A 470 -17.43 17.57 5.79
N CYS A 471 -16.75 17.46 4.64
CA CYS A 471 -16.76 16.28 3.79
C CYS A 471 -15.45 16.19 3.01
N GLY A 472 -14.72 15.10 3.14
CA GLY A 472 -13.52 14.84 2.36
C GLY A 472 -13.79 14.07 1.07
N SER A 473 -12.72 13.59 0.44
CA SER A 473 -12.79 12.86 -0.83
C SER A 473 -13.74 11.66 -0.78
N GLY A 474 -14.74 11.70 -1.64
CA GLY A 474 -15.68 10.60 -1.81
C GLY A 474 -15.02 9.28 -2.18
N THR A 475 -13.86 9.32 -2.87
CA THR A 475 -13.07 8.12 -3.18
C THR A 475 -12.60 7.43 -1.91
N PHE A 476 -11.99 8.15 -0.97
CA PHE A 476 -11.54 7.57 0.29
C PHE A 476 -12.72 7.07 1.13
N LEU A 477 -13.74 7.89 1.31
CA LEU A 477 -14.90 7.57 2.13
C LEU A 477 -15.65 6.34 1.59
N TYR A 478 -15.87 6.27 0.26
CA TYR A 478 -16.49 5.12 -0.39
C TYR A 478 -15.69 3.82 -0.18
N PHE A 479 -14.38 3.84 -0.42
CA PHE A 479 -13.54 2.64 -0.25
C PHE A 479 -13.39 2.22 1.21
N HIS A 480 -13.59 3.15 2.14
CA HIS A 480 -13.61 2.84 3.57
C HIS A 480 -15.02 2.49 4.10
N GLY A 481 -16.04 2.49 3.25
CA GLY A 481 -17.41 2.12 3.62
C GLY A 481 -18.13 3.15 4.49
N VAL A 482 -17.73 4.41 4.38
CA VAL A 482 -18.36 5.54 5.09
C VAL A 482 -19.43 6.16 4.20
N ASP A 483 -20.63 6.37 4.74
CA ASP A 483 -21.67 7.14 4.04
C ASP A 483 -21.38 8.64 4.21
N TYR A 484 -21.14 9.29 3.10
CA TYR A 484 -20.84 10.72 3.02
C TYR A 484 -21.85 11.51 2.17
N SER A 485 -22.87 10.84 1.63
CA SER A 485 -23.77 11.39 0.60
C SER A 485 -24.47 12.67 1.04
N ALA A 486 -24.96 12.74 2.29
CA ALA A 486 -25.64 13.93 2.81
C ALA A 486 -24.67 15.12 2.96
N ARG A 487 -23.44 14.86 3.44
CA ARG A 487 -22.41 15.89 3.59
C ARG A 487 -21.96 16.45 2.24
N GLU A 488 -21.71 15.58 1.27
CA GLU A 488 -21.32 15.99 -0.09
C GLU A 488 -22.41 16.85 -0.77
N GLN A 489 -23.68 16.45 -0.65
CA GLN A 489 -24.82 17.24 -1.20
C GLN A 489 -24.94 18.59 -0.54
N ALA A 490 -24.61 18.74 0.73
CA ALA A 490 -24.68 19.99 1.46
C ALA A 490 -23.64 21.03 0.99
N LEU A 491 -22.44 20.58 0.53
CA LEU A 491 -21.33 21.49 0.19
C LEU A 491 -21.74 22.58 -0.81
N ARG A 492 -22.47 22.22 -1.86
CA ARG A 492 -22.90 23.21 -2.89
C ARG A 492 -23.77 24.31 -2.29
N GLY A 493 -24.76 23.97 -1.48
CA GLY A 493 -25.61 24.95 -0.82
C GLY A 493 -24.84 25.84 0.16
N LEU A 494 -23.89 25.28 0.90
CA LEU A 494 -23.05 26.00 1.85
C LEU A 494 -22.15 27.06 1.17
N PHE A 495 -21.66 26.79 -0.04
CA PHE A 495 -20.83 27.73 -0.79
C PHE A 495 -21.64 28.69 -1.66
N GLU A 496 -22.68 28.21 -2.36
CA GLU A 496 -23.40 28.99 -3.39
C GLU A 496 -24.61 29.77 -2.85
N THR A 497 -25.21 29.30 -1.75
CA THR A 497 -26.38 29.93 -1.09
C THR A 497 -26.25 29.90 0.43
N PRO A 498 -25.15 30.43 0.99
CA PRO A 498 -24.84 30.33 2.42
C PRO A 498 -25.92 30.94 3.31
N ALA A 499 -26.57 32.00 2.90
CA ALA A 499 -27.68 32.64 3.64
C ALA A 499 -28.83 31.65 3.95
N ALA A 500 -29.09 30.71 3.06
CA ALA A 500 -30.15 29.71 3.24
C ALA A 500 -29.63 28.44 3.93
N ALA A 501 -28.40 28.03 3.64
CA ALA A 501 -27.85 26.74 4.06
C ALA A 501 -27.17 26.76 5.46
N LEU A 502 -26.37 27.79 5.76
CA LEU A 502 -25.63 27.90 7.01
C LEU A 502 -26.51 27.84 8.27
N PRO A 503 -27.65 28.54 8.38
CA PRO A 503 -28.45 28.53 9.61
C PRO A 503 -28.90 27.13 10.06
N ALA A 504 -29.06 26.20 9.12
CA ALA A 504 -29.47 24.83 9.41
C ALA A 504 -28.29 23.84 9.51
N LEU A 505 -27.21 24.08 8.79
CA LEU A 505 -26.13 23.11 8.60
C LEU A 505 -24.88 23.44 9.42
N GLN A 506 -24.72 24.68 9.87
CA GLN A 506 -23.57 25.07 10.70
C GLN A 506 -23.54 24.28 12.01
N GLU A 507 -24.67 24.20 12.74
CA GLU A 507 -24.78 23.41 13.96
C GLU A 507 -24.70 21.90 13.67
N THR A 508 -25.40 21.43 12.60
CA THR A 508 -25.44 20.02 12.23
C THR A 508 -24.06 19.43 11.94
N TYR A 509 -23.18 20.23 11.32
CA TYR A 509 -21.82 19.79 10.95
C TYR A 509 -20.73 20.48 11.80
N SER A 510 -21.11 21.24 12.83
CA SER A 510 -20.19 21.96 13.71
C SER A 510 -19.16 22.79 12.93
N ILE A 511 -19.63 23.61 11.95
CA ILE A 511 -18.75 24.36 11.06
C ILE A 511 -18.26 25.62 11.78
N ASP A 512 -16.94 25.74 11.98
CA ASP A 512 -16.30 26.88 12.63
C ASP A 512 -15.73 27.87 11.61
N TYR A 513 -15.20 27.35 10.49
CA TYR A 513 -14.50 28.13 9.47
C TYR A 513 -14.93 27.76 8.06
N VAL A 514 -14.84 28.75 7.15
CA VAL A 514 -14.99 28.56 5.72
C VAL A 514 -13.67 28.84 5.03
N TYR A 515 -13.18 27.88 4.28
CA TYR A 515 -11.96 27.98 3.48
C TYR A 515 -12.34 28.13 2.00
N ILE A 516 -11.91 29.20 1.35
CA ILE A 516 -12.14 29.46 -0.07
C ILE A 516 -10.79 29.62 -0.78
N GLY A 517 -10.35 28.55 -1.39
CA GLY A 517 -9.12 28.45 -2.17
C GLY A 517 -9.36 28.21 -3.66
N PRO A 518 -8.33 27.79 -4.40
CA PRO A 518 -8.43 27.52 -5.84
C PRO A 518 -9.46 26.45 -6.20
N TYR A 519 -9.57 25.39 -5.40
CA TYR A 519 -10.50 24.28 -5.67
C TYR A 519 -11.96 24.68 -5.43
N GLU A 520 -12.25 25.44 -4.38
CA GLU A 520 -13.60 25.96 -4.09
C GLU A 520 -14.07 26.86 -5.21
N ARG A 521 -13.24 27.82 -5.64
CA ARG A 521 -13.56 28.74 -6.74
C ARG A 521 -13.71 28.05 -8.10
N ALA A 522 -12.99 26.94 -8.32
CA ALA A 522 -13.10 26.17 -9.57
C ALA A 522 -14.37 25.32 -9.65
N ASN A 523 -14.93 24.90 -8.50
CA ASN A 523 -16.02 23.92 -8.45
C ASN A 523 -17.35 24.51 -8.00
N TYR A 524 -17.35 25.67 -7.31
CA TYR A 524 -18.56 26.35 -6.81
C TYR A 524 -18.58 27.82 -7.19
N GLN A 525 -19.79 28.34 -7.32
CA GLN A 525 -20.03 29.79 -7.39
C GLN A 525 -20.11 30.36 -5.97
N CYS A 526 -18.93 30.43 -5.31
CA CYS A 526 -18.83 30.85 -3.93
C CYS A 526 -19.42 32.28 -3.73
N ASP A 527 -20.40 32.43 -2.86
CA ASP A 527 -20.98 33.73 -2.49
C ASP A 527 -20.04 34.44 -1.48
N THR A 528 -18.90 34.94 -2.00
CA THR A 528 -17.92 35.68 -1.18
C THR A 528 -18.50 36.95 -0.61
N ALA A 529 -19.48 37.60 -1.30
CA ALA A 529 -20.12 38.79 -0.79
C ALA A 529 -20.89 38.53 0.51
N TYR A 530 -21.53 37.36 0.61
CA TYR A 530 -22.18 36.96 1.85
C TYR A 530 -21.16 36.77 2.97
N PHE A 531 -20.05 36.04 2.71
CA PHE A 531 -19.01 35.79 3.72
C PHE A 531 -18.32 37.09 4.15
N ASP A 532 -18.00 38.00 3.23
CA ASP A 532 -17.42 39.31 3.52
C ASP A 532 -18.31 40.17 4.42
N ALA A 533 -19.64 40.05 4.24
CA ALA A 533 -20.61 40.85 4.98
C ALA A 533 -21.00 40.26 6.35
N ASN A 534 -20.90 38.93 6.53
CA ASN A 534 -21.46 38.23 7.71
C ASN A 534 -20.43 37.47 8.53
N CYS A 535 -19.18 37.32 8.05
CA CYS A 535 -18.12 36.56 8.72
C CYS A 535 -16.87 37.40 8.87
N THR A 536 -15.93 36.97 9.72
CA THR A 536 -14.64 37.65 9.89
C THR A 536 -13.60 36.95 9.03
N ALA A 537 -13.02 37.67 8.06
CA ALA A 537 -11.84 37.13 7.34
C ALA A 537 -10.64 37.13 8.29
N VAL A 538 -10.17 35.95 8.67
CA VAL A 538 -9.05 35.77 9.60
C VAL A 538 -7.71 35.53 8.88
N PHE A 539 -7.79 35.14 7.62
CA PHE A 539 -6.62 34.95 6.75
C PHE A 539 -6.95 35.28 5.31
N ASP A 540 -6.04 35.94 4.60
CA ASP A 540 -6.14 36.21 3.17
C ASP A 540 -4.72 36.42 2.58
N ASN A 541 -4.31 35.54 1.66
CA ASN A 541 -3.05 35.69 0.92
C ASN A 541 -3.28 35.93 -0.60
N GLY A 542 -4.52 36.29 -0.98
CA GLY A 542 -4.92 36.56 -2.36
C GLY A 542 -5.38 35.31 -3.12
N ALA A 543 -4.89 34.13 -2.82
CA ALA A 543 -5.32 32.85 -3.40
C ALA A 543 -6.28 32.10 -2.48
N VAL A 544 -6.04 32.14 -1.18
CA VAL A 544 -6.87 31.51 -0.15
C VAL A 544 -7.39 32.59 0.81
N VAL A 545 -8.68 32.51 1.12
CA VAL A 545 -9.33 33.30 2.18
C VAL A 545 -9.97 32.34 3.18
N ILE A 546 -9.78 32.62 4.48
CA ILE A 546 -10.41 31.87 5.56
C ILE A 546 -11.32 32.79 6.35
N TYR A 547 -12.57 32.43 6.47
CA TYR A 547 -13.58 33.15 7.27
C TYR A 547 -13.90 32.36 8.52
N GLU A 548 -13.91 33.05 9.67
CA GLU A 548 -14.43 32.53 10.93
C GLU A 548 -15.93 32.78 10.99
N LEU A 549 -16.68 31.72 11.28
CA LEU A 549 -18.15 31.82 11.46
C LEU A 549 -18.45 32.21 12.91
N THR A 550 -19.33 33.20 13.06
CA THR A 550 -19.84 33.53 14.39
C THR A 550 -20.68 32.36 14.91
N PRO A 551 -20.45 31.89 16.16
CA PRO A 551 -21.28 30.84 16.73
C PRO A 551 -22.74 31.23 16.70
N THR A 552 -23.61 30.35 16.19
CA THR A 552 -25.06 30.57 16.24
C THR A 552 -25.44 30.66 17.73
N PRO A 553 -26.07 31.76 18.21
CA PRO A 553 -26.46 31.87 19.60
C PRO A 553 -27.39 30.71 19.95
N ALA A 554 -27.06 29.96 21.00
CA ALA A 554 -27.90 28.88 21.50
C ALA A 554 -29.34 29.39 21.62
N PRO A 555 -30.37 28.64 21.19
CA PRO A 555 -31.74 29.04 21.34
C PRO A 555 -31.98 29.38 22.81
N SER A 556 -32.28 30.62 23.09
CA SER A 556 -32.59 31.08 24.46
C SER A 556 -33.71 30.16 24.98
N GLU A 557 -33.44 29.39 26.05
CA GLU A 557 -34.51 28.71 26.76
C GLU A 557 -35.53 29.79 27.16
N SER A 558 -36.52 29.99 26.27
CA SER A 558 -37.65 30.83 26.59
C SER A 558 -38.40 30.16 27.71
N GLY A 559 -38.23 30.77 28.90
CA GLY A 559 -38.79 30.31 30.15
C GLY A 559 -40.26 29.94 30.01
N THR A 560 -40.58 28.75 30.39
CA THR A 560 -41.90 28.41 30.91
C THR A 560 -41.88 28.69 32.39
N ALA A 561 -42.10 29.97 32.71
CA ALA A 561 -42.65 30.35 34.00
C ALA A 561 -44.13 30.57 33.83
N ALA A 562 -44.97 29.62 34.26
CA ALA A 562 -46.29 29.82 34.88
C ALA A 562 -46.84 28.46 35.32
#